data_ce5a52f09beaa74acd8224166fbda88c
#
_entry.id   ce5a52f09beaa74acd8224166fbda88c
#
_cell.length_a   1.000
_cell.length_b   1.000
_cell.length_c   1.000
_cell.angle_alpha   90.00
_cell.angle_beta   90.00
_cell.angle_gamma   90.00
#
_symmetry.space_group_name_H-M   'P 1'
#
loop_
_entity.id
_entity.type
_entity.pdbx_description
1 polymer ?
#
loop_
_entity_poly.entity_id
_entity_poly.type
_entity_poly.pdbx_seq_one_letter_code
_entity_poly.pdbx_strand_id
1 'polypeptide(L)'
;MSAQDPRNKFKTDNYEKQEQEVPGIQAKMSPQPDCGEDSYHGHHRLDGFKILVTGGDSAIGRAAAIAYAKEGADVAINYLPSEQQDADDVKQIIENVGQKAILIPGDIRDEQFNYDMVEKAYQQLGGLDNVTLVAGHQLYQDELSEFKTQDFTETFETNVYPVFWTVQKALEYLQPGGSITTTSSVQGYNPSPILHDYAATKAAIISLTKSFSAELGPKGIRVNCVAPGPFWSPLQIVGGQPQSAIPTFGQNTPLGRAGQPVECAGTYVLLASDDASYITGQVYGCLLYTSPSPRD
;
A
#
# COMPACT_ATOMS: atom_id res chain seq x y z
N MET A 1 -1.96 29.57 3.77
CA MET A 1 -0.96 28.93 4.66
C MET A 1 0.41 29.00 3.97
N SER A 2 1.49 29.30 4.66
CA SER A 2 2.84 29.22 4.10
C SER A 2 3.27 27.76 3.96
N ALA A 3 4.11 27.43 2.95
CA ALA A 3 4.67 26.09 2.78
C ALA A 3 5.48 25.72 4.03
N GLN A 4 5.29 24.52 4.53
CA GLN A 4 6.04 23.98 5.67
C GLN A 4 7.29 23.27 5.15
N ASP A 5 8.42 23.41 5.83
CA ASP A 5 9.65 22.68 5.50
C ASP A 5 9.41 21.17 5.63
N PRO A 6 9.52 20.38 4.53
CA PRO A 6 9.21 18.95 4.55
C PRO A 6 10.13 18.14 5.46
N ARG A 7 11.34 18.63 5.76
CA ARG A 7 12.28 17.96 6.68
C ARG A 7 11.77 17.92 8.12
N ASN A 8 10.93 18.89 8.50
CA ASN A 8 10.46 19.08 9.87
C ASN A 8 8.98 18.71 10.06
N LYS A 9 8.23 18.45 8.98
CA LYS A 9 6.78 18.22 9.04
C LYS A 9 6.40 17.06 9.96
N PHE A 10 7.15 15.96 9.88
CA PHE A 10 6.95 14.75 10.68
C PHE A 10 8.28 14.28 11.28
N LYS A 11 9.09 15.23 11.76
CA LYS A 11 10.41 14.90 12.27
C LYS A 11 10.29 14.07 13.55
N THR A 12 10.98 12.93 13.55
CA THR A 12 11.21 12.09 14.72
C THR A 12 12.73 12.00 14.92
N ASP A 13 13.23 12.32 16.11
CA ASP A 13 14.68 12.32 16.36
C ASP A 13 15.25 10.90 16.30
N ASN A 14 14.65 9.95 17.00
CA ASN A 14 14.95 8.52 16.93
C ASN A 14 13.69 7.72 17.23
N TYR A 15 13.58 6.55 16.63
CA TYR A 15 12.58 5.56 17.00
C TYR A 15 13.11 4.66 18.11
N GLU A 16 12.25 4.24 19.02
CA GLU A 16 12.60 3.22 19.99
C GLU A 16 12.64 1.85 19.30
N LYS A 17 13.59 0.98 19.72
CA LYS A 17 13.58 -0.42 19.31
C LYS A 17 12.31 -1.06 19.80
N GLN A 18 11.62 -1.74 18.93
CA GLN A 18 10.37 -2.42 19.23
C GLN A 18 10.20 -3.60 18.29
N GLU A 19 9.79 -4.72 18.84
CA GLU A 19 9.54 -5.94 18.09
C GLU A 19 8.10 -6.36 18.25
N GLN A 20 7.54 -6.88 17.18
CA GLN A 20 6.24 -7.54 17.17
C GLN A 20 6.35 -8.78 16.29
N GLU A 21 5.50 -9.76 16.55
CA GLU A 21 5.31 -10.88 15.65
C GLU A 21 4.59 -10.44 14.38
N VAL A 22 4.88 -11.11 13.25
CA VAL A 22 4.16 -10.90 11.98
C VAL A 22 2.67 -11.24 12.17
N PRO A 23 1.73 -10.42 11.68
CA PRO A 23 1.90 -9.30 10.75
C PRO A 23 2.24 -7.95 11.42
N GLY A 24 2.14 -7.86 12.74
CA GLY A 24 2.28 -6.61 13.49
C GLY A 24 0.94 -5.88 13.66
N ILE A 25 0.79 -5.20 14.79
CA ILE A 25 -0.41 -4.44 15.14
C ILE A 25 -0.03 -2.96 15.24
N GLN A 26 -0.62 -2.12 14.40
CA GLN A 26 -0.28 -0.70 14.37
C GLN A 26 -0.60 0.02 15.69
N ALA A 27 -1.71 -0.34 16.35
CA ALA A 27 -2.10 0.21 17.63
C ALA A 27 -1.03 0.02 18.73
N LYS A 28 -0.12 -0.95 18.57
CA LYS A 28 0.98 -1.22 19.52
C LYS A 28 2.29 -0.52 19.17
N MET A 29 2.37 0.22 18.06
CA MET A 29 3.56 0.96 17.68
C MET A 29 3.78 2.21 18.54
N SER A 30 5.04 2.54 18.78
CA SER A 30 5.48 3.79 19.44
C SER A 30 6.64 4.44 18.67
N PRO A 31 6.45 5.69 18.13
CA PRO A 31 5.17 6.36 17.97
C PRO A 31 4.29 5.63 16.95
N GLN A 32 2.98 5.84 17.03
CA GLN A 32 2.08 5.38 15.98
C GLN A 32 2.34 6.17 14.69
N PRO A 33 2.26 5.54 13.51
CA PRO A 33 2.34 6.26 12.24
C PRO A 33 1.12 7.16 12.03
N ASP A 34 1.33 8.32 11.43
CA ASP A 34 0.23 9.19 10.96
C ASP A 34 -0.31 8.64 9.64
N CYS A 35 -1.54 8.15 9.68
CA CYS A 35 -2.25 7.65 8.49
C CYS A 35 -3.30 8.63 7.96
N GLY A 36 -3.36 9.86 8.48
CA GLY A 36 -4.27 10.89 7.99
C GLY A 36 -5.56 10.99 8.76
N GLU A 37 -5.64 10.38 9.95
CA GLU A 37 -6.82 10.45 10.81
C GLU A 37 -7.26 11.90 11.03
N ASP A 38 -6.32 12.76 11.42
CA ASP A 38 -6.55 14.19 11.63
C ASP A 38 -5.86 15.08 10.58
N SER A 39 -4.76 14.58 9.99
CA SER A 39 -3.87 15.38 9.14
C SER A 39 -4.26 15.42 7.66
N TYR A 40 -5.09 14.49 7.17
CA TYR A 40 -5.60 14.48 5.80
C TYR A 40 -6.95 15.20 5.72
N HIS A 41 -7.07 16.11 4.75
CA HIS A 41 -8.31 16.83 4.45
C HIS A 41 -8.77 16.49 3.02
N GLY A 42 -9.99 15.94 2.91
CA GLY A 42 -10.59 15.57 1.62
C GLY A 42 -11.10 16.79 0.84
N HIS A 43 -11.24 16.60 -0.47
CA HIS A 43 -11.70 17.62 -1.42
C HIS A 43 -12.77 17.08 -2.38
N HIS A 44 -13.45 15.97 -2.02
CA HIS A 44 -14.54 15.37 -2.79
C HIS A 44 -14.14 14.85 -4.19
N ARG A 45 -12.90 14.38 -4.35
CA ARG A 45 -12.39 13.87 -5.63
C ARG A 45 -12.89 12.48 -5.99
N LEU A 46 -13.47 11.76 -5.03
CA LEU A 46 -13.91 10.37 -5.17
C LEU A 46 -15.35 10.19 -4.71
N ASP A 47 -16.19 11.24 -4.80
CA ASP A 47 -17.58 11.18 -4.37
C ASP A 47 -18.32 10.04 -5.08
N GLY A 48 -18.86 9.10 -4.28
CA GLY A 48 -19.62 7.96 -4.77
C GLY A 48 -18.80 6.76 -5.28
N PHE A 49 -17.46 6.87 -5.33
CA PHE A 49 -16.60 5.75 -5.73
C PHE A 49 -16.70 4.57 -4.77
N LYS A 50 -16.48 3.37 -5.30
CA LYS A 50 -16.46 2.10 -4.59
C LYS A 50 -15.07 1.48 -4.72
N ILE A 51 -14.35 1.38 -3.60
CA ILE A 51 -12.91 1.05 -3.61
C ILE A 51 -12.63 -0.16 -2.73
N LEU A 52 -11.86 -1.14 -3.26
CA LEU A 52 -11.29 -2.24 -2.49
C LEU A 52 -9.81 -1.95 -2.20
N VAL A 53 -9.40 -2.08 -0.93
CA VAL A 53 -8.00 -1.93 -0.49
C VAL A 53 -7.54 -3.20 0.20
N THR A 54 -6.45 -3.85 -0.27
CA THR A 54 -5.81 -4.94 0.46
C THR A 54 -4.79 -4.39 1.46
N GLY A 55 -4.71 -4.99 2.68
CA GLY A 55 -3.87 -4.46 3.76
C GLY A 55 -4.34 -3.06 4.20
N GLY A 56 -5.66 -2.84 4.23
CA GLY A 56 -6.26 -1.53 4.49
C GLY A 56 -6.36 -1.16 5.97
N ASP A 57 -5.95 -2.04 6.87
CA ASP A 57 -6.02 -1.88 8.32
C ASP A 57 -4.87 -1.06 8.90
N SER A 58 -3.70 -1.07 8.23
CA SER A 58 -2.47 -0.48 8.77
C SER A 58 -1.67 0.31 7.74
N ALA A 59 -0.78 1.17 8.22
CA ALA A 59 0.22 1.91 7.46
C ALA A 59 -0.33 2.56 6.17
N ILE A 60 0.33 2.29 5.03
CA ILE A 60 0.03 2.89 3.73
C ILE A 60 -1.39 2.51 3.26
N GLY A 61 -1.81 1.26 3.48
CA GLY A 61 -3.15 0.81 3.14
C GLY A 61 -4.22 1.53 3.97
N ARG A 62 -4.01 1.66 5.28
CA ARG A 62 -4.86 2.45 6.18
C ARG A 62 -4.94 3.91 5.72
N ALA A 63 -3.79 4.52 5.40
CA ALA A 63 -3.75 5.90 4.94
C ALA A 63 -4.49 6.10 3.61
N ALA A 64 -4.37 5.16 2.67
CA ALA A 64 -5.11 5.17 1.43
C ALA A 64 -6.63 5.02 1.69
N ALA A 65 -7.05 4.06 2.52
CA ALA A 65 -8.45 3.84 2.86
C ALA A 65 -9.09 5.06 3.53
N ILE A 66 -8.41 5.67 4.51
CA ILE A 66 -8.87 6.89 5.18
C ILE A 66 -8.96 8.06 4.21
N ALA A 67 -7.95 8.25 3.36
CA ALA A 67 -7.96 9.33 2.38
C ALA A 67 -9.10 9.13 1.36
N TYR A 68 -9.30 7.92 0.86
CA TYR A 68 -10.42 7.62 -0.05
C TYR A 68 -11.77 7.96 0.58
N ALA A 69 -11.99 7.56 1.82
CA ALA A 69 -13.23 7.88 2.53
C ALA A 69 -13.42 9.39 2.72
N LYS A 70 -12.35 10.12 3.10
CA LYS A 70 -12.39 11.58 3.22
C LYS A 70 -12.58 12.29 1.89
N GLU A 71 -12.26 11.65 0.78
CA GLU A 71 -12.54 12.14 -0.57
C GLU A 71 -13.94 11.72 -1.10
N GLY A 72 -14.75 11.01 -0.29
CA GLY A 72 -16.13 10.68 -0.60
C GLY A 72 -16.39 9.25 -1.10
N ALA A 73 -15.40 8.36 -1.06
CA ALA A 73 -15.55 6.97 -1.48
C ALA A 73 -16.04 6.06 -0.36
N ASP A 74 -16.88 5.05 -0.71
CA ASP A 74 -17.11 3.88 0.13
C ASP A 74 -15.96 2.88 -0.03
N VAL A 75 -15.49 2.30 1.07
CA VAL A 75 -14.26 1.51 1.06
C VAL A 75 -14.48 0.12 1.68
N ALA A 76 -14.04 -0.91 0.95
CA ALA A 76 -13.83 -2.25 1.50
C ALA A 76 -12.34 -2.43 1.80
N ILE A 77 -12.00 -2.95 2.97
CA ILE A 77 -10.62 -3.26 3.36
C ILE A 77 -10.46 -4.75 3.64
N ASN A 78 -9.39 -5.32 3.09
CA ASN A 78 -8.92 -6.65 3.47
C ASN A 78 -7.77 -6.53 4.47
N TYR A 79 -7.70 -7.48 5.39
CA TYR A 79 -6.70 -7.59 6.44
C TYR A 79 -6.63 -9.03 6.97
N LEU A 80 -5.59 -9.41 7.69
CA LEU A 80 -5.54 -10.72 8.36
C LEU A 80 -6.42 -10.71 9.62
N PRO A 81 -7.10 -11.82 9.96
CA PRO A 81 -7.99 -11.89 11.14
C PRO A 81 -7.33 -11.47 12.46
N SER A 82 -6.02 -11.62 12.58
CA SER A 82 -5.23 -11.18 13.76
C SER A 82 -5.15 -9.66 13.92
N GLU A 83 -5.44 -8.90 12.85
CA GLU A 83 -5.37 -7.43 12.78
C GLU A 83 -6.76 -6.77 12.98
N GLN A 84 -7.76 -7.55 13.46
CA GLN A 84 -9.14 -7.09 13.59
C GLN A 84 -9.29 -5.76 14.35
N GLN A 85 -8.48 -5.53 15.38
CA GLN A 85 -8.52 -4.28 16.15
C GLN A 85 -8.18 -3.05 15.29
N ASP A 86 -7.11 -3.14 14.49
CA ASP A 86 -6.68 -2.04 13.61
C ASP A 86 -7.73 -1.82 12.50
N ALA A 87 -8.34 -2.90 11.99
CA ALA A 87 -9.41 -2.82 10.99
C ALA A 87 -10.70 -2.18 11.54
N ASP A 88 -11.08 -2.48 12.80
CA ASP A 88 -12.24 -1.86 13.46
C ASP A 88 -12.02 -0.35 13.63
N ASP A 89 -10.80 0.08 13.96
CA ASP A 89 -10.46 1.50 14.06
C ASP A 89 -10.59 2.20 12.69
N VAL A 90 -10.09 1.59 11.61
CA VAL A 90 -10.24 2.14 10.25
C VAL A 90 -11.71 2.25 9.87
N LYS A 91 -12.49 1.20 10.15
CA LYS A 91 -13.93 1.21 9.91
C LYS A 91 -14.60 2.39 10.61
N GLN A 92 -14.32 2.59 11.89
CA GLN A 92 -14.89 3.69 12.67
C GLN A 92 -14.54 5.07 12.06
N ILE A 93 -13.30 5.25 11.59
CA ILE A 93 -12.86 6.50 10.97
C ILE A 93 -13.60 6.75 9.64
N ILE A 94 -13.76 5.71 8.80
CA ILE A 94 -14.50 5.79 7.54
C ILE A 94 -15.99 6.13 7.80
N GLU A 95 -16.61 5.46 8.74
CA GLU A 95 -18.02 5.69 9.10
C GLU A 95 -18.24 7.09 9.71
N ASN A 96 -17.28 7.60 10.49
CA ASN A 96 -17.33 8.95 11.07
C ASN A 96 -17.31 10.08 10.05
N VAL A 97 -16.76 9.84 8.85
CA VAL A 97 -16.81 10.81 7.73
C VAL A 97 -18.02 10.60 6.81
N GLY A 98 -18.94 9.69 7.18
CA GLY A 98 -20.20 9.47 6.48
C GLY A 98 -20.13 8.47 5.33
N GLN A 99 -19.02 7.74 5.18
CA GLN A 99 -18.85 6.75 4.13
C GLN A 99 -19.05 5.33 4.66
N LYS A 100 -19.33 4.40 3.76
CA LYS A 100 -19.50 2.99 4.09
C LYS A 100 -18.15 2.29 4.18
N ALA A 101 -17.96 1.49 5.26
CA ALA A 101 -16.81 0.63 5.46
C ALA A 101 -17.21 -0.84 5.43
N ILE A 102 -16.51 -1.66 4.64
CA ILE A 102 -16.71 -3.11 4.58
C ILE A 102 -15.42 -3.81 5.04
N LEU A 103 -15.52 -4.66 6.05
CA LEU A 103 -14.41 -5.45 6.55
C LEU A 103 -14.40 -6.84 5.92
N ILE A 104 -13.26 -7.23 5.32
CA ILE A 104 -13.08 -8.53 4.66
C ILE A 104 -11.82 -9.20 5.23
N PRO A 105 -11.92 -9.85 6.42
CA PRO A 105 -10.81 -10.58 6.98
C PRO A 105 -10.49 -11.83 6.17
N GLY A 106 -9.19 -12.09 5.94
CA GLY A 106 -8.70 -13.31 5.30
C GLY A 106 -7.30 -13.17 4.71
N ASP A 107 -6.73 -14.33 4.36
CA ASP A 107 -5.37 -14.43 3.86
C ASP A 107 -5.35 -14.39 2.32
N ILE A 108 -4.72 -13.39 1.77
CA ILE A 108 -4.61 -13.21 0.32
C ILE A 108 -3.68 -14.23 -0.37
N ARG A 109 -2.97 -15.07 0.36
CA ARG A 109 -2.20 -16.20 -0.21
C ARG A 109 -3.10 -17.31 -0.77
N ASP A 110 -4.38 -17.30 -0.42
CA ASP A 110 -5.39 -18.21 -0.97
C ASP A 110 -6.03 -17.59 -2.22
N GLU A 111 -5.91 -18.27 -3.37
CA GLU A 111 -6.48 -17.83 -4.64
C GLU A 111 -7.99 -17.66 -4.57
N GLN A 112 -8.71 -18.66 -4.02
CA GLN A 112 -10.16 -18.59 -3.93
C GLN A 112 -10.63 -17.45 -3.03
N PHE A 113 -9.90 -17.22 -1.93
CA PHE A 113 -10.19 -16.07 -1.07
C PHE A 113 -10.08 -14.73 -1.83
N ASN A 114 -9.08 -14.57 -2.72
CA ASN A 114 -8.98 -13.34 -3.52
C ASN A 114 -10.20 -13.14 -4.44
N TYR A 115 -10.70 -14.21 -5.03
CA TYR A 115 -11.92 -14.15 -5.86
C TYR A 115 -13.14 -13.78 -5.03
N ASP A 116 -13.32 -14.44 -3.89
CA ASP A 116 -14.45 -14.20 -2.98
C ASP A 116 -14.37 -12.78 -2.37
N MET A 117 -13.18 -12.28 -2.07
CA MET A 117 -12.94 -10.93 -1.56
C MET A 117 -13.41 -9.86 -2.54
N VAL A 118 -13.02 -9.98 -3.81
CA VAL A 118 -13.44 -9.03 -4.86
C VAL A 118 -14.94 -9.07 -5.07
N GLU A 119 -15.53 -10.26 -5.16
CA GLU A 119 -16.97 -10.42 -5.29
C GLU A 119 -17.73 -9.84 -4.12
N LYS A 120 -17.30 -10.13 -2.88
CA LYS A 120 -17.89 -9.58 -1.66
C LYS A 120 -17.79 -8.05 -1.61
N ALA A 121 -16.64 -7.48 -1.99
CA ALA A 121 -16.47 -6.03 -2.08
C ALA A 121 -17.47 -5.44 -3.07
N TYR A 122 -17.54 -5.95 -4.30
CA TYR A 122 -18.49 -5.50 -5.30
C TYR A 122 -19.94 -5.56 -4.82
N GLN A 123 -20.36 -6.70 -4.28
CA GLN A 123 -21.75 -6.90 -3.82
C GLN A 123 -22.11 -5.96 -2.67
N GLN A 124 -21.22 -5.84 -1.68
CA GLN A 124 -21.52 -5.07 -0.48
C GLN A 124 -21.37 -3.56 -0.68
N LEU A 125 -20.45 -3.10 -1.52
CA LEU A 125 -20.33 -1.69 -1.88
C LEU A 125 -21.39 -1.27 -2.91
N GLY A 126 -21.93 -2.22 -3.68
CA GLY A 126 -22.87 -1.95 -4.77
C GLY A 126 -22.19 -1.47 -6.06
N GLY A 127 -20.92 -1.79 -6.24
CA GLY A 127 -20.08 -1.43 -7.39
C GLY A 127 -18.59 -1.62 -7.10
N LEU A 128 -17.74 -1.40 -8.11
CA LEU A 128 -16.29 -1.41 -7.96
C LEU A 128 -15.68 -0.47 -9.01
N ASP A 129 -15.08 0.63 -8.55
CA ASP A 129 -14.46 1.64 -9.41
C ASP A 129 -12.93 1.61 -9.33
N ASN A 130 -12.39 1.21 -8.17
CA ASN A 130 -10.95 1.06 -8.00
C ASN A 130 -10.59 -0.15 -7.12
N VAL A 131 -9.46 -0.78 -7.47
CA VAL A 131 -8.80 -1.80 -6.65
C VAL A 131 -7.39 -1.32 -6.33
N THR A 132 -7.10 -1.16 -5.04
CA THR A 132 -5.81 -0.72 -4.52
C THR A 132 -5.15 -1.86 -3.75
N LEU A 133 -4.01 -2.33 -4.26
CA LEU A 133 -3.28 -3.50 -3.77
C LEU A 133 -2.05 -3.04 -2.99
N VAL A 134 -2.15 -3.03 -1.65
CA VAL A 134 -1.09 -2.52 -0.75
C VAL A 134 -0.47 -3.63 0.08
N ALA A 135 -1.25 -4.66 0.46
CA ALA A 135 -0.78 -5.75 1.30
C ALA A 135 0.58 -6.29 0.83
N GLY A 136 1.45 -6.60 1.78
CA GLY A 136 2.76 -7.13 1.47
C GLY A 136 3.50 -7.64 2.68
N HIS A 137 4.45 -8.53 2.41
CA HIS A 137 5.35 -9.15 3.37
C HIS A 137 6.79 -8.76 3.06
N GLN A 138 7.60 -8.54 4.09
CA GLN A 138 9.03 -8.23 4.00
C GLN A 138 9.73 -8.85 5.21
N LEU A 139 10.78 -9.63 4.93
CA LEU A 139 11.63 -10.19 5.96
C LEU A 139 13.09 -9.96 5.55
N TYR A 140 13.90 -9.36 6.44
CA TYR A 140 15.32 -9.19 6.18
C TYR A 140 16.08 -10.48 6.50
N GLN A 141 17.18 -10.71 5.75
CA GLN A 141 18.13 -11.78 6.00
C GLN A 141 19.55 -11.21 5.85
N ASP A 142 20.39 -11.42 6.84
CA ASP A 142 21.75 -10.87 6.84
C ASP A 142 22.63 -11.52 5.77
N GLU A 143 22.49 -12.84 5.57
CA GLU A 143 23.34 -13.63 4.68
C GLU A 143 22.49 -14.44 3.67
N LEU A 144 22.84 -14.37 2.40
CA LEU A 144 22.16 -15.12 1.34
C LEU A 144 22.20 -16.64 1.59
N SER A 145 23.29 -17.14 2.19
CA SER A 145 23.46 -18.57 2.52
C SER A 145 22.47 -19.09 3.56
N GLU A 146 21.89 -18.21 4.36
CA GLU A 146 20.90 -18.54 5.40
C GLU A 146 19.46 -18.43 4.90
N PHE A 147 19.29 -17.91 3.68
CA PHE A 147 17.97 -17.66 3.10
C PHE A 147 17.27 -18.97 2.74
N LYS A 148 16.12 -19.22 3.33
CA LYS A 148 15.35 -20.44 3.07
C LYS A 148 14.45 -20.28 1.85
N THR A 149 14.37 -21.33 1.03
CA THR A 149 13.44 -21.38 -0.11
C THR A 149 12.00 -21.13 0.31
N GLN A 150 11.61 -21.58 1.51
CA GLN A 150 10.26 -21.36 2.02
C GLN A 150 9.97 -19.87 2.22
N ASP A 151 10.88 -19.12 2.82
CA ASP A 151 10.72 -17.68 3.07
C ASP A 151 10.60 -16.91 1.72
N PHE A 152 11.44 -17.30 0.74
CA PHE A 152 11.36 -16.77 -0.62
C PHE A 152 9.99 -17.03 -1.26
N THR A 153 9.49 -18.26 -1.15
CA THR A 153 8.20 -18.66 -1.70
C THR A 153 7.06 -17.89 -1.03
N GLU A 154 7.06 -17.80 0.29
CA GLU A 154 6.03 -17.11 1.06
C GLU A 154 5.95 -15.62 0.70
N THR A 155 7.10 -14.98 0.47
CA THR A 155 7.13 -13.58 0.03
C THR A 155 6.50 -13.41 -1.36
N PHE A 156 6.70 -14.33 -2.29
CA PHE A 156 6.03 -14.31 -3.60
C PHE A 156 4.54 -14.62 -3.50
N GLU A 157 4.16 -15.59 -2.68
CA GLU A 157 2.75 -15.94 -2.43
C GLU A 157 1.97 -14.79 -1.82
N THR A 158 2.63 -13.95 -0.98
CA THR A 158 1.98 -12.79 -0.36
C THR A 158 1.99 -11.57 -1.26
N ASN A 159 3.09 -11.29 -1.96
CA ASN A 159 3.29 -10.00 -2.64
C ASN A 159 2.90 -10.03 -4.12
N VAL A 160 3.00 -11.16 -4.81
CA VAL A 160 2.88 -11.23 -6.28
C VAL A 160 1.62 -11.95 -6.73
N TYR A 161 1.37 -13.14 -6.22
CA TYR A 161 0.24 -13.95 -6.66
C TYR A 161 -1.11 -13.26 -6.42
N PRO A 162 -1.36 -12.64 -5.24
CA PRO A 162 -2.61 -11.94 -4.98
C PRO A 162 -2.85 -10.76 -5.93
N VAL A 163 -1.78 -10.08 -6.37
CA VAL A 163 -1.90 -9.00 -7.36
C VAL A 163 -2.50 -9.54 -8.67
N PHE A 164 -2.01 -10.69 -9.11
CA PHE A 164 -2.52 -11.32 -10.34
C PHE A 164 -3.97 -11.81 -10.17
N TRP A 165 -4.27 -12.57 -9.13
CA TRP A 165 -5.59 -13.14 -8.88
C TRP A 165 -6.66 -12.07 -8.66
N THR A 166 -6.35 -11.07 -7.83
CA THR A 166 -7.28 -9.97 -7.54
C THR A 166 -7.60 -9.16 -8.79
N VAL A 167 -6.57 -8.83 -9.59
CA VAL A 167 -6.78 -8.10 -10.86
C VAL A 167 -7.63 -8.93 -11.81
N GLN A 168 -7.32 -10.23 -11.98
CA GLN A 168 -8.07 -11.12 -12.86
C GLN A 168 -9.56 -11.14 -12.50
N LYS A 169 -9.88 -11.27 -11.21
CA LYS A 169 -11.28 -11.30 -10.74
C LYS A 169 -11.95 -9.93 -10.84
N ALA A 170 -11.22 -8.86 -10.58
CA ALA A 170 -11.77 -7.50 -10.65
C ALA A 170 -12.25 -7.11 -12.05
N LEU A 171 -11.68 -7.72 -13.11
CA LEU A 171 -12.13 -7.48 -14.50
C LEU A 171 -13.56 -7.92 -14.79
N GLU A 172 -14.16 -8.76 -13.95
CA GLU A 172 -15.58 -9.12 -14.09
C GLU A 172 -16.50 -7.95 -13.67
N TYR A 173 -16.00 -7.01 -12.91
CA TYR A 173 -16.79 -5.94 -12.26
C TYR A 173 -16.38 -4.53 -12.65
N LEU A 174 -15.08 -4.29 -12.89
CA LEU A 174 -14.59 -2.97 -13.30
C LEU A 174 -15.14 -2.59 -14.68
N GLN A 175 -15.67 -1.38 -14.76
CA GLN A 175 -16.19 -0.79 -16.00
C GLN A 175 -15.17 0.18 -16.61
N PRO A 176 -15.34 0.60 -17.88
CA PRO A 176 -14.58 1.72 -18.45
C PRO A 176 -14.64 2.95 -17.54
N GLY A 177 -13.51 3.53 -17.22
CA GLY A 177 -13.34 4.57 -16.19
C GLY A 177 -12.73 4.02 -14.90
N GLY A 178 -12.82 2.72 -14.66
CA GLY A 178 -12.20 2.07 -13.50
C GLY A 178 -10.68 2.13 -13.49
N SER A 179 -10.11 1.87 -12.32
CA SER A 179 -8.66 1.91 -12.14
C SER A 179 -8.13 0.85 -11.18
N ILE A 180 -6.85 0.51 -11.34
CA ILE A 180 -6.13 -0.41 -10.47
C ILE A 180 -4.85 0.28 -10.02
N THR A 181 -4.58 0.28 -8.71
CA THR A 181 -3.37 0.84 -8.14
C THR A 181 -2.61 -0.26 -7.40
N THR A 182 -1.43 -0.62 -7.89
CA THR A 182 -0.54 -1.58 -7.24
C THR A 182 0.48 -0.88 -6.36
N THR A 183 1.13 -1.61 -5.45
CA THR A 183 2.16 -1.06 -4.57
C THR A 183 3.46 -1.84 -4.69
N SER A 184 4.44 -1.22 -5.32
CA SER A 184 5.82 -1.69 -5.40
C SER A 184 6.65 -1.13 -4.23
N SER A 185 7.89 -0.78 -4.48
CA SER A 185 8.84 -0.17 -3.52
C SER A 185 10.05 0.43 -4.26
N VAL A 186 10.80 1.30 -3.58
CA VAL A 186 12.17 1.65 -3.99
C VAL A 186 13.03 0.42 -4.22
N GLN A 187 12.77 -0.66 -3.51
CA GLN A 187 13.48 -1.94 -3.61
C GLN A 187 13.28 -2.60 -4.99
N GLY A 188 12.22 -2.29 -5.71
CA GLY A 188 12.03 -2.75 -7.09
C GLY A 188 12.99 -2.10 -8.10
N TYR A 189 13.64 -1.00 -7.74
CA TYR A 189 14.62 -0.27 -8.56
C TYR A 189 16.05 -0.41 -8.05
N ASN A 190 16.21 -0.33 -6.72
CA ASN A 190 17.50 -0.36 -6.04
C ASN A 190 17.46 -1.39 -4.91
N PRO A 191 17.67 -2.68 -5.23
CA PRO A 191 17.53 -3.78 -4.28
C PRO A 191 18.58 -3.73 -3.19
N SER A 192 18.15 -3.86 -1.94
CA SER A 192 19.02 -4.03 -0.79
C SER A 192 19.53 -5.49 -0.71
N PRO A 193 20.80 -5.71 -0.36
CA PRO A 193 21.36 -7.05 -0.24
C PRO A 193 20.80 -7.89 0.91
N ILE A 194 19.96 -7.33 1.78
CA ILE A 194 19.27 -8.05 2.85
C ILE A 194 17.78 -8.31 2.58
N LEU A 195 17.29 -7.97 1.37
CA LEU A 195 15.86 -8.03 0.99
C LEU A 195 15.68 -8.66 -0.40
N HIS A 196 16.36 -9.77 -0.66
CA HIS A 196 16.43 -10.38 -2.00
C HIS A 196 15.06 -10.74 -2.58
N ASP A 197 14.25 -11.45 -1.82
CA ASP A 197 12.90 -11.89 -2.20
C ASP A 197 11.94 -10.70 -2.33
N TYR A 198 11.92 -9.84 -1.31
CA TYR A 198 11.08 -8.65 -1.31
C TYR A 198 11.38 -7.76 -2.52
N ALA A 199 12.64 -7.46 -2.77
CA ALA A 199 13.04 -6.64 -3.92
C ALA A 199 12.62 -7.28 -5.25
N ALA A 200 12.80 -8.60 -5.39
CA ALA A 200 12.36 -9.34 -6.57
C ALA A 200 10.83 -9.25 -6.77
N THR A 201 10.03 -9.41 -5.68
CA THR A 201 8.58 -9.27 -5.77
C THR A 201 8.17 -7.85 -6.17
N LYS A 202 8.85 -6.83 -5.67
CA LYS A 202 8.53 -5.43 -5.99
C LYS A 202 8.90 -5.05 -7.42
N ALA A 203 9.95 -5.64 -7.99
CA ALA A 203 10.26 -5.55 -9.42
C ALA A 203 9.21 -6.29 -10.28
N ALA A 204 8.75 -7.47 -9.85
CA ALA A 204 7.68 -8.21 -10.52
C ALA A 204 6.38 -7.40 -10.59
N ILE A 205 5.99 -6.71 -9.50
CA ILE A 205 4.79 -5.85 -9.48
C ILE A 205 4.90 -4.71 -10.49
N ILE A 206 6.07 -4.08 -10.64
CA ILE A 206 6.30 -3.05 -11.67
C ILE A 206 6.04 -3.61 -13.07
N SER A 207 6.55 -4.81 -13.33
CA SER A 207 6.37 -5.49 -14.62
C SER A 207 4.89 -5.82 -14.88
N LEU A 208 4.21 -6.42 -13.89
CA LEU A 208 2.77 -6.71 -13.98
C LEU A 208 1.94 -5.44 -14.22
N THR A 209 2.21 -4.36 -13.51
CA THR A 209 1.52 -3.08 -13.70
C THR A 209 1.57 -2.61 -15.14
N LYS A 210 2.75 -2.65 -15.76
CA LYS A 210 2.94 -2.23 -17.16
C LYS A 210 2.22 -3.17 -18.14
N SER A 211 2.28 -4.46 -17.89
CA SER A 211 1.60 -5.47 -18.71
C SER A 211 0.07 -5.31 -18.64
N PHE A 212 -0.48 -5.20 -17.42
CA PHE A 212 -1.92 -4.97 -17.23
C PHE A 212 -2.37 -3.64 -17.85
N SER A 213 -1.58 -2.58 -17.70
CA SER A 213 -1.89 -1.30 -18.34
C SER A 213 -2.01 -1.39 -19.86
N ALA A 214 -1.11 -2.13 -20.50
CA ALA A 214 -1.14 -2.33 -21.95
C ALA A 214 -2.37 -3.12 -22.41
N GLU A 215 -2.78 -4.12 -21.63
CA GLU A 215 -3.96 -4.95 -21.93
C GLU A 215 -5.29 -4.23 -21.64
N LEU A 216 -5.34 -3.51 -20.51
CA LEU A 216 -6.59 -2.97 -19.98
C LEU A 216 -6.86 -1.53 -20.46
N GLY A 217 -5.85 -0.80 -20.90
CA GLY A 217 -6.01 0.53 -21.47
C GLY A 217 -7.03 0.61 -22.61
N PRO A 218 -7.02 -0.30 -23.60
CA PRO A 218 -8.05 -0.35 -24.64
C PRO A 218 -9.47 -0.66 -24.11
N LYS A 219 -9.59 -1.21 -22.90
CA LYS A 219 -10.88 -1.44 -22.20
C LYS A 219 -11.32 -0.24 -21.35
N GLY A 220 -10.54 0.85 -21.36
CA GLY A 220 -10.83 2.05 -20.57
C GLY A 220 -10.50 1.92 -19.08
N ILE A 221 -9.66 0.95 -18.69
CA ILE A 221 -9.23 0.72 -17.30
C ILE A 221 -7.77 1.13 -17.17
N ARG A 222 -7.47 2.01 -16.21
CA ARG A 222 -6.12 2.48 -15.94
C ARG A 222 -5.43 1.59 -14.91
N VAL A 223 -4.15 1.31 -15.08
CA VAL A 223 -3.36 0.54 -14.11
C VAL A 223 -2.06 1.28 -13.83
N ASN A 224 -1.83 1.66 -12.58
CA ASN A 224 -0.63 2.37 -12.15
C ASN A 224 -0.07 1.76 -10.86
N CYS A 225 1.13 2.18 -10.51
CA CYS A 225 1.84 1.68 -9.34
C CYS A 225 2.33 2.85 -8.48
N VAL A 226 2.25 2.69 -7.17
CA VAL A 226 2.97 3.52 -6.20
C VAL A 226 4.20 2.74 -5.73
N ALA A 227 5.35 3.42 -5.65
CA ALA A 227 6.60 2.84 -5.18
C ALA A 227 7.12 3.63 -3.96
N PRO A 228 6.71 3.26 -2.73
CA PRO A 228 7.16 3.92 -1.51
C PRO A 228 8.65 3.69 -1.23
N GLY A 229 9.26 4.69 -0.58
CA GLY A 229 10.55 4.58 0.09
C GLY A 229 10.41 4.09 1.53
N PRO A 230 11.29 4.52 2.45
CA PRO A 230 11.22 4.16 3.86
C PRO A 230 10.09 4.92 4.57
N PHE A 231 8.96 4.25 4.76
CA PHE A 231 7.81 4.73 5.52
C PHE A 231 7.72 4.03 6.87
N TRP A 232 7.41 4.78 7.93
CA TRP A 232 7.21 4.24 9.25
C TRP A 232 5.94 3.40 9.31
N SER A 233 6.06 2.12 9.61
CA SER A 233 4.95 1.15 9.50
C SER A 233 5.24 -0.11 10.32
N PRO A 234 4.21 -0.94 10.66
CA PRO A 234 4.39 -2.25 11.28
C PRO A 234 5.37 -3.14 10.51
N LEU A 235 5.32 -3.11 9.18
CA LEU A 235 6.21 -3.89 8.32
C LEU A 235 7.70 -3.77 8.67
N GLN A 236 8.13 -2.60 9.15
CA GLN A 236 9.54 -2.35 9.49
C GLN A 236 9.95 -3.03 10.80
N ILE A 237 9.03 -3.13 11.76
CA ILE A 237 9.33 -3.64 13.11
C ILE A 237 9.09 -5.14 13.28
N VAL A 238 8.34 -5.77 12.36
CA VAL A 238 8.04 -7.22 12.41
C VAL A 238 9.09 -8.09 11.69
N GLY A 239 10.27 -7.55 11.40
CA GLY A 239 11.34 -8.25 10.67
C GLY A 239 11.66 -7.66 9.30
N GLY A 240 11.02 -6.56 8.92
CA GLY A 240 11.35 -5.84 7.69
C GLY A 240 12.71 -5.13 7.74
N GLN A 241 13.20 -4.85 8.95
CA GLN A 241 14.53 -4.26 9.21
C GLN A 241 15.13 -4.92 10.46
N PRO A 242 16.48 -5.02 10.54
CA PRO A 242 17.13 -5.42 11.78
C PRO A 242 16.84 -4.39 12.88
N GLN A 243 16.62 -4.84 14.10
CA GLN A 243 16.31 -3.96 15.25
C GLN A 243 17.39 -2.89 15.51
N SER A 244 18.62 -3.14 15.09
CA SER A 244 19.71 -2.14 15.16
C SER A 244 19.50 -0.95 14.23
N ALA A 245 18.73 -1.10 13.14
CA ALA A 245 18.44 -0.04 12.17
C ALA A 245 17.21 0.80 12.55
N ILE A 246 16.34 0.31 13.42
CA ILE A 246 15.10 1.00 13.79
C ILE A 246 15.35 2.41 14.35
N PRO A 247 16.29 2.66 15.29
CA PRO A 247 16.49 4.00 15.84
C PRO A 247 16.79 5.08 14.80
N THR A 248 17.45 4.73 13.71
CA THR A 248 17.87 5.67 12.66
C THR A 248 17.08 5.48 11.35
N PHE A 249 15.95 4.74 11.41
CA PHE A 249 15.18 4.43 10.23
C PHE A 249 14.75 5.70 9.46
N GLY A 250 15.06 5.73 8.16
CA GLY A 250 14.76 6.85 7.27
C GLY A 250 15.74 8.04 7.35
N GLN A 251 16.69 8.09 8.30
CA GLN A 251 17.61 9.22 8.42
C GLN A 251 18.60 9.35 7.24
N ASN A 252 18.84 8.26 6.52
CA ASN A 252 19.70 8.26 5.32
C ASN A 252 18.98 8.76 4.04
N THR A 253 17.75 9.22 4.17
CA THR A 253 17.01 9.81 3.04
C THR A 253 17.43 11.28 2.82
N PRO A 254 17.25 11.86 1.63
CA PRO A 254 17.52 13.28 1.38
C PRO A 254 16.77 14.25 2.32
N LEU A 255 15.58 13.86 2.81
CA LEU A 255 14.84 14.65 3.80
C LEU A 255 15.26 14.35 5.24
N GLY A 256 16.16 13.38 5.47
CA GLY A 256 16.71 13.04 6.79
C GLY A 256 15.71 12.40 7.73
N ARG A 257 14.61 11.82 7.24
CA ARG A 257 13.57 11.17 8.04
C ARG A 257 12.82 10.09 7.28
N ALA A 258 12.13 9.23 7.99
CA ALA A 258 11.14 8.35 7.39
C ALA A 258 9.90 9.16 6.93
N GLY A 259 9.22 8.66 5.88
CA GLY A 259 7.90 9.13 5.50
C GLY A 259 6.83 8.63 6.49
N GLN A 260 5.74 9.39 6.59
CA GLN A 260 4.53 8.93 7.27
C GLN A 260 3.52 8.43 6.23
N PRO A 261 2.74 7.39 6.51
CA PRO A 261 1.76 6.82 5.56
C PRO A 261 0.87 7.86 4.88
N VAL A 262 0.41 8.87 5.59
CA VAL A 262 -0.39 9.97 5.05
C VAL A 262 0.30 10.73 3.91
N GLU A 263 1.64 10.78 3.88
CA GLU A 263 2.39 11.48 2.83
C GLU A 263 2.33 10.74 1.49
N CYS A 264 1.94 9.45 1.50
CA CYS A 264 1.72 8.64 0.32
C CYS A 264 0.25 8.68 -0.17
N ALA A 265 -0.70 8.97 0.73
CA ALA A 265 -2.13 8.85 0.49
C ALA A 265 -2.61 9.70 -0.70
N GLY A 266 -2.11 10.93 -0.85
CA GLY A 266 -2.47 11.81 -1.96
C GLY A 266 -2.14 11.23 -3.34
N THR A 267 -1.09 10.40 -3.45
CA THR A 267 -0.76 9.71 -4.71
C THR A 267 -1.79 8.63 -5.03
N TYR A 268 -2.23 7.86 -4.04
CA TYR A 268 -3.30 6.86 -4.24
C TYR A 268 -4.60 7.52 -4.67
N VAL A 269 -4.98 8.63 -4.02
CA VAL A 269 -6.17 9.41 -4.41
C VAL A 269 -6.07 9.94 -5.84
N LEU A 270 -4.93 10.51 -6.23
CA LEU A 270 -4.68 10.94 -7.61
C LEU A 270 -4.91 9.79 -8.59
N LEU A 271 -4.31 8.64 -8.35
CA LEU A 271 -4.35 7.51 -9.28
C LEU A 271 -5.74 6.85 -9.36
N ALA A 272 -6.54 6.93 -8.31
CA ALA A 272 -7.93 6.46 -8.32
C ALA A 272 -8.87 7.45 -9.04
N SER A 273 -8.61 8.76 -8.97
CA SER A 273 -9.50 9.83 -9.44
C SER A 273 -9.39 10.10 -10.95
N ASP A 274 -10.34 10.91 -11.46
CA ASP A 274 -10.35 11.41 -12.83
C ASP A 274 -9.19 12.36 -13.15
N ASP A 275 -8.52 12.92 -12.13
CA ASP A 275 -7.31 13.74 -12.32
C ASP A 275 -6.19 12.92 -13.02
N ALA A 276 -6.24 11.59 -12.93
CA ALA A 276 -5.32 10.68 -13.59
C ALA A 276 -5.87 10.09 -14.90
N SER A 277 -6.86 10.71 -15.55
CA SER A 277 -7.53 10.15 -16.75
C SER A 277 -6.59 9.82 -17.91
N TYR A 278 -5.44 10.46 -18.01
CA TYR A 278 -4.40 10.18 -19.02
C TYR A 278 -3.14 9.54 -18.43
N ILE A 279 -3.26 8.91 -17.25
CA ILE A 279 -2.15 8.28 -16.54
C ILE A 279 -2.41 6.78 -16.44
N THR A 280 -1.63 5.98 -17.17
CA THR A 280 -1.64 4.51 -17.07
C THR A 280 -0.25 3.93 -17.35
N GLY A 281 0.08 2.79 -16.75
CA GLY A 281 1.38 2.13 -16.88
C GLY A 281 2.52 2.83 -16.15
N GLN A 282 2.22 3.83 -15.32
CA GLN A 282 3.23 4.61 -14.61
C GLN A 282 3.54 4.05 -13.23
N VAL A 283 4.76 4.33 -12.78
CA VAL A 283 5.19 4.03 -11.41
C VAL A 283 5.56 5.34 -10.73
N TYR A 284 4.77 5.72 -9.73
CA TYR A 284 4.96 6.95 -8.98
C TYR A 284 5.82 6.68 -7.76
N GLY A 285 7.03 7.21 -7.77
CA GLY A 285 7.92 7.17 -6.63
C GLY A 285 7.47 8.12 -5.53
N CYS A 286 7.00 7.58 -4.41
CA CYS A 286 6.99 8.30 -3.14
C CYS A 286 8.32 8.01 -2.45
N LEU A 287 9.41 8.26 -3.19
CA LEU A 287 10.77 7.90 -2.86
C LEU A 287 11.60 9.16 -2.73
N LEU A 288 12.72 8.95 -2.06
CA LEU A 288 13.78 9.94 -1.98
C LEU A 288 15.02 9.52 -2.80
N TYR A 289 14.82 8.60 -3.76
CA TYR A 289 15.83 8.19 -4.75
C TYR A 289 15.28 8.38 -6.17
N THR A 290 16.04 9.06 -7.00
CA THR A 290 15.84 9.02 -8.44
C THR A 290 16.58 7.81 -8.98
N SER A 291 15.91 6.94 -9.72
CA SER A 291 16.61 6.00 -10.57
C SER A 291 17.41 6.80 -11.62
N PRO A 292 18.64 6.39 -11.97
CA PRO A 292 19.33 7.01 -13.09
C PRO A 292 18.44 6.99 -14.33
N SER A 293 18.39 8.11 -15.04
CA SER A 293 17.72 8.15 -16.34
C SER A 293 18.41 7.14 -17.26
N PRO A 294 17.69 6.40 -18.12
CA PRO A 294 18.33 5.56 -19.14
C PRO A 294 19.24 6.33 -20.11
N ARG A 295 19.35 7.64 -19.94
CA ARG A 295 20.21 8.51 -20.74
C ARG A 295 21.44 9.02 -19.99
N ASP A 296 21.62 8.65 -18.74
CA ASP A 296 22.80 8.88 -17.92
C ASP A 296 23.63 7.59 -17.83
#